data_67655ef243efe5cd804ff517c5978064
#
_entry.id   67655ef243efe5cd804ff517c5978064
#
_cell.length_a   1.000
_cell.length_b   1.000
_cell.length_c   1.000
_cell.angle_alpha   90.00
_cell.angle_beta   90.00
_cell.angle_gamma   90.00
#
_symmetry.space_group_name_H-M   'P 1'
#
loop_
_entity.id
_entity.type
_entity.pdbx_description
1 polymer ?
#
loop_
_entity_poly.entity_id
_entity_poly.type
_entity_poly.pdbx_seq_one_letter_code
_entity_poly.pdbx_strand_id
1 'polypeptide(L)'
;MGKINSVKKLTDNKFVNLYGVDATSVHDTPVSYFVASRAKCVEDLKLSTGENHPDGVIIYSVYGEKRDKVVLIRQYRYTIGGYIYEFPAGLVEPGEDFHEGAVREMFEETGLKLEPIKVAEAFEKPYFTTIGMTDESCATVYGYASGEVSKVAQEDSEEIEVVIADRDEVRRILKEERVAIMCAYMLMHFLKDEEPFDFLKEI
;
A
#
# COMPACT_ATOMS: atom_id res chain seq x y z
N MET A 1 21.89 -0.35 22.12
CA MET A 1 20.72 -0.70 21.28
C MET A 1 19.61 -1.17 22.20
N GLY A 2 18.36 -0.73 21.95
CA GLY A 2 17.22 -1.22 22.71
C GLY A 2 17.06 -2.74 22.57
N LYS A 3 16.45 -3.40 23.55
CA LYS A 3 16.27 -4.86 23.58
C LYS A 3 14.81 -5.19 23.82
N ILE A 4 14.24 -6.08 23.00
CA ILE A 4 12.93 -6.68 23.24
C ILE A 4 13.10 -7.78 24.29
N ASN A 5 12.30 -7.73 25.35
CA ASN A 5 12.34 -8.69 26.45
C ASN A 5 11.25 -9.76 26.28
N SER A 6 10.04 -9.34 25.92
CA SER A 6 8.93 -10.26 25.67
C SER A 6 7.90 -9.66 24.73
N VAL A 7 7.14 -10.51 24.07
CA VAL A 7 6.01 -10.13 23.22
C VAL A 7 4.80 -10.98 23.62
N LYS A 8 3.63 -10.35 23.68
CA LYS A 8 2.38 -11.02 24.01
C LYS A 8 1.27 -10.60 23.07
N LYS A 9 0.54 -11.56 22.50
CA LYS A 9 -0.71 -11.31 21.79
C LYS A 9 -1.78 -10.84 22.76
N LEU A 10 -2.41 -9.70 22.49
CA LEU A 10 -3.41 -9.08 23.36
C LEU A 10 -4.84 -9.27 22.88
N THR A 11 -5.05 -9.43 21.56
CA THR A 11 -6.37 -9.63 20.95
C THR A 11 -6.37 -10.87 20.06
N ASP A 12 -7.56 -11.37 19.71
CA ASP A 12 -7.74 -12.47 18.77
C ASP A 12 -8.82 -12.11 17.74
N ASN A 13 -8.53 -11.10 16.92
CA ASN A 13 -9.41 -10.62 15.87
C ASN A 13 -9.11 -11.35 14.55
N LYS A 14 -10.11 -11.32 13.65
CA LYS A 14 -10.02 -12.01 12.35
C LYS A 14 -8.89 -11.47 11.47
N PHE A 15 -8.71 -10.15 11.39
CA PHE A 15 -7.84 -9.51 10.40
C PHE A 15 -6.58 -8.87 11.02
N VAL A 16 -6.73 -8.12 12.10
CA VAL A 16 -5.62 -7.37 12.74
C VAL A 16 -5.65 -7.63 14.23
N ASN A 17 -4.49 -8.00 14.78
CA ASN A 17 -4.31 -8.26 16.19
C ASN A 17 -3.39 -7.21 16.83
N LEU A 18 -3.59 -6.93 18.10
CA LEU A 18 -2.72 -6.09 18.91
C LEU A 18 -1.74 -6.97 19.68
N TYR A 19 -0.48 -6.59 19.64
CA TYR A 19 0.61 -7.21 20.39
C TYR A 19 1.22 -6.20 21.34
N GLY A 20 1.44 -6.62 22.60
CA GLY A 20 2.21 -5.87 23.58
C GLY A 20 3.66 -6.30 23.54
N VAL A 21 4.57 -5.35 23.48
CA VAL A 21 6.02 -5.56 23.47
C VAL A 21 6.63 -4.92 24.71
N ASP A 22 7.22 -5.73 25.56
CA ASP A 22 8.05 -5.24 26.67
C ASP A 22 9.50 -5.18 26.23
N ALA A 23 10.12 -4.04 26.40
CA ALA A 23 11.47 -3.78 25.93
C ALA A 23 12.28 -3.00 26.98
N THR A 24 13.57 -2.95 26.77
CA THR A 24 14.50 -2.08 27.51
C THR A 24 15.14 -1.10 26.52
N SER A 25 15.11 0.18 26.84
CA SER A 25 15.70 1.22 26.00
C SER A 25 17.24 1.19 26.02
N VAL A 26 17.88 2.00 25.20
CA VAL A 26 19.34 2.17 25.21
C VAL A 26 19.89 2.79 26.50
N HIS A 27 19.01 3.32 27.35
CA HIS A 27 19.33 3.91 28.64
C HIS A 27 18.90 3.03 29.83
N ASP A 28 18.70 1.71 29.58
CA ASP A 28 18.27 0.71 30.56
C ASP A 28 16.93 1.02 31.23
N THR A 29 16.06 1.80 30.58
CA THR A 29 14.71 2.08 31.09
C THR A 29 13.69 1.11 30.47
N PRO A 30 12.70 0.62 31.27
CA PRO A 30 11.59 -0.18 30.72
C PRO A 30 10.77 0.60 29.71
N VAL A 31 10.40 -0.07 28.63
CA VAL A 31 9.52 0.46 27.57
C VAL A 31 8.41 -0.54 27.29
N SER A 32 7.17 -0.07 27.31
CA SER A 32 6.02 -0.82 26.81
C SER A 32 5.60 -0.23 25.46
N TYR A 33 5.45 -1.09 24.45
CA TYR A 33 5.06 -0.70 23.11
C TYR A 33 3.92 -1.57 22.60
N PHE A 34 3.12 -1.06 21.66
CA PHE A 34 2.03 -1.79 21.07
C PHE A 34 2.19 -1.83 19.56
N VAL A 35 1.98 -3.01 18.97
CA VAL A 35 2.06 -3.25 17.53
C VAL A 35 0.74 -3.83 17.06
N ALA A 36 0.12 -3.21 16.08
CA ALA A 36 -0.96 -3.82 15.32
C ALA A 36 -0.35 -4.66 14.18
N SER A 37 -0.78 -5.91 14.02
CA SER A 37 -0.23 -6.82 13.02
C SER A 37 -1.29 -7.76 12.45
N ARG A 38 -1.11 -8.20 11.22
CA ARG A 38 -1.89 -9.26 10.57
C ARG A 38 -1.44 -10.66 11.02
N ALA A 39 -0.29 -10.78 11.67
CA ALA A 39 0.24 -12.03 12.21
C ALA A 39 -0.80 -12.73 13.10
N LYS A 40 -0.85 -14.06 13.02
CA LYS A 40 -1.78 -14.88 13.81
C LYS A 40 -1.22 -15.23 15.18
N CYS A 41 0.09 -15.32 15.30
CA CYS A 41 0.81 -15.61 16.55
C CYS A 41 2.07 -14.73 16.64
N VAL A 42 2.77 -14.80 17.79
CA VAL A 42 3.99 -14.03 18.05
C VAL A 42 5.13 -14.44 17.11
N GLU A 43 5.19 -15.71 16.77
CA GLU A 43 6.21 -16.30 15.91
C GLU A 43 6.15 -15.79 14.48
N ASP A 44 4.96 -15.38 14.01
CA ASP A 44 4.73 -14.86 12.65
C ASP A 44 4.99 -13.35 12.53
N LEU A 45 5.21 -12.64 13.63
CA LEU A 45 5.51 -11.21 13.58
C LEU A 45 6.83 -10.95 12.86
N LYS A 46 6.92 -9.89 12.08
CA LYS A 46 8.16 -9.48 11.39
C LYS A 46 9.32 -9.25 12.38
N LEU A 47 9.03 -8.79 13.59
CA LEU A 47 10.04 -8.68 14.66
C LEU A 47 10.59 -10.03 15.13
N SER A 48 9.83 -11.13 14.98
CA SER A 48 10.22 -12.49 15.38
C SER A 48 10.92 -13.22 14.23
N THR A 49 10.40 -13.11 13.01
CA THR A 49 10.97 -13.76 11.82
C THR A 49 12.23 -13.06 11.32
N GLY A 50 12.30 -11.75 11.46
CA GLY A 50 13.32 -10.90 10.83
C GLY A 50 13.12 -10.72 9.32
N GLU A 51 12.03 -11.24 8.76
CA GLU A 51 11.71 -11.18 7.34
C GLU A 51 10.67 -10.09 7.07
N ASN A 52 10.75 -9.47 5.89
CA ASN A 52 9.81 -8.44 5.47
C ASN A 52 9.12 -8.86 4.16
N HIS A 53 8.25 -9.86 4.23
CA HIS A 53 7.33 -10.17 3.14
C HIS A 53 6.22 -9.11 3.06
N PRO A 54 5.80 -8.69 1.85
CA PRO A 54 4.73 -7.71 1.71
C PRO A 54 3.39 -8.27 2.22
N ASP A 55 2.68 -7.50 3.02
CA ASP A 55 1.29 -7.80 3.40
C ASP A 55 0.34 -7.42 2.26
N GLY A 56 0.71 -6.43 1.47
CA GLY A 56 -0.07 -5.93 0.36
C GLY A 56 0.77 -5.36 -0.76
N VAL A 57 0.10 -4.98 -1.84
CA VAL A 57 0.70 -4.34 -3.01
C VAL A 57 -0.02 -3.03 -3.32
N ILE A 58 0.74 -2.01 -3.70
CA ILE A 58 0.24 -0.71 -4.19
C ILE A 58 0.56 -0.62 -5.68
N ILE A 59 -0.38 -0.15 -6.49
CA ILE A 59 -0.27 -0.18 -7.95
C ILE A 59 -0.19 1.24 -8.50
N TYR A 60 1.02 1.67 -8.86
CA TYR A 60 1.20 2.93 -9.58
C TYR A 60 1.14 2.66 -11.08
N SER A 61 0.06 3.05 -11.72
CA SER A 61 -0.13 2.82 -13.15
C SER A 61 -0.57 4.05 -13.92
N VAL A 62 -0.09 4.16 -15.15
CA VAL A 62 -0.51 5.20 -16.10
C VAL A 62 -1.43 4.63 -17.15
N TYR A 63 -2.39 5.45 -17.58
CA TYR A 63 -3.50 5.04 -18.43
C TYR A 63 -3.53 5.82 -19.75
N GLY A 64 -4.01 5.14 -20.79
CA GLY A 64 -4.28 5.68 -22.10
C GLY A 64 -3.07 5.67 -23.05
N GLU A 65 -3.32 5.93 -24.32
CA GLU A 65 -2.28 5.90 -25.38
C GLU A 65 -1.16 6.92 -25.13
N LYS A 66 -1.51 8.09 -24.60
CA LYS A 66 -0.57 9.17 -24.29
C LYS A 66 0.17 8.96 -22.97
N ARG A 67 -0.27 8.01 -22.14
CA ARG A 67 0.31 7.74 -20.82
C ARG A 67 0.38 8.98 -19.90
N ASP A 68 -0.56 9.89 -20.08
CA ASP A 68 -0.62 11.20 -19.42
C ASP A 68 -1.63 11.27 -18.26
N LYS A 69 -2.21 10.13 -17.91
CA LYS A 69 -3.16 9.98 -16.81
C LYS A 69 -2.72 8.89 -15.86
N VAL A 70 -3.06 9.04 -14.59
CA VAL A 70 -2.81 8.05 -13.55
C VAL A 70 -4.13 7.42 -13.10
N VAL A 71 -4.09 6.12 -12.76
CA VAL A 71 -5.24 5.41 -12.20
C VAL A 71 -5.24 5.58 -10.70
N LEU A 72 -6.35 6.10 -10.18
CA LEU A 72 -6.61 6.27 -8.75
C LEU A 72 -7.93 5.61 -8.40
N ILE A 73 -8.11 5.33 -7.12
CA ILE A 73 -9.40 5.00 -6.52
C ILE A 73 -9.77 6.04 -5.47
N ARG A 74 -11.07 6.31 -5.35
CA ARG A 74 -11.67 7.05 -4.26
C ARG A 74 -12.50 6.08 -3.45
N GLN A 75 -11.99 5.69 -2.27
CA GLN A 75 -12.56 4.62 -1.46
C GLN A 75 -13.08 5.14 -0.12
N TYR A 76 -14.21 4.61 0.34
CA TYR A 76 -14.67 4.85 1.69
C TYR A 76 -13.86 4.04 2.70
N ARG A 77 -13.20 4.73 3.62
CA ARG A 77 -12.41 4.10 4.69
C ARG A 77 -13.10 4.30 6.04
N TYR A 78 -13.50 3.20 6.67
CA TYR A 78 -14.14 3.20 7.98
C TYR A 78 -13.28 3.85 9.06
N THR A 79 -11.95 3.76 8.95
CA THR A 79 -10.99 4.35 9.88
C THR A 79 -11.09 5.86 10.01
N ILE A 80 -11.55 6.55 8.96
CA ILE A 80 -11.73 8.01 8.93
C ILE A 80 -13.21 8.42 8.74
N GLY A 81 -14.12 7.44 8.62
CA GLY A 81 -15.54 7.68 8.37
C GLY A 81 -15.79 8.51 7.12
N GLY A 82 -15.06 8.27 6.03
CA GLY A 82 -15.16 9.07 4.82
C GLY A 82 -14.29 8.59 3.70
N TYR A 83 -14.38 9.29 2.56
CA TYR A 83 -13.63 8.95 1.36
C TYR A 83 -12.20 9.51 1.41
N ILE A 84 -11.31 8.77 0.75
CA ILE A 84 -9.89 9.12 0.56
C ILE A 84 -9.46 8.69 -0.85
N TYR A 85 -8.53 9.42 -1.44
CA TYR A 85 -7.88 9.03 -2.70
C TYR A 85 -6.65 8.19 -2.41
N GLU A 86 -6.56 7.07 -3.11
CA GLU A 86 -5.48 6.08 -3.00
C GLU A 86 -5.13 5.55 -4.40
N PHE A 87 -3.99 4.89 -4.53
CA PHE A 87 -3.77 3.99 -5.66
C PHE A 87 -4.54 2.70 -5.45
N PRO A 88 -4.91 1.98 -6.52
CA PRO A 88 -5.39 0.61 -6.40
C PRO A 88 -4.38 -0.21 -5.58
N ALA A 89 -4.89 -0.98 -4.62
CA ALA A 89 -4.05 -1.70 -3.66
C ALA A 89 -4.84 -2.82 -2.99
N GLY A 90 -4.20 -3.95 -2.78
CA GLY A 90 -4.84 -5.04 -2.06
C GLY A 90 -3.84 -5.94 -1.34
N LEU A 91 -4.34 -6.98 -0.70
CA LEU A 91 -3.53 -7.94 0.03
C LEU A 91 -2.87 -8.93 -0.93
N VAL A 92 -1.62 -9.28 -0.65
CA VAL A 92 -0.95 -10.39 -1.30
C VAL A 92 -1.41 -11.68 -0.62
N GLU A 93 -1.95 -12.62 -1.39
CA GLU A 93 -2.42 -13.90 -0.87
C GLU A 93 -1.26 -14.82 -0.48
N PRO A 94 -1.46 -15.75 0.45
CA PRO A 94 -0.41 -16.69 0.86
C PRO A 94 0.14 -17.49 -0.32
N GLY A 95 1.43 -17.29 -0.64
CA GLY A 95 2.13 -17.95 -1.75
C GLY A 95 1.94 -17.29 -3.11
N GLU A 96 1.21 -16.18 -3.19
CA GLU A 96 1.07 -15.36 -4.38
C GLU A 96 2.32 -14.48 -4.58
N ASP A 97 2.76 -14.33 -5.83
CA ASP A 97 3.74 -13.29 -6.18
C ASP A 97 3.03 -11.92 -6.19
N PHE A 98 3.64 -10.90 -5.61
CA PHE A 98 3.00 -9.59 -5.47
C PHE A 98 2.73 -8.88 -6.81
N HIS A 99 3.44 -9.23 -7.90
CA HIS A 99 3.11 -8.73 -9.24
C HIS A 99 1.83 -9.39 -9.78
N GLU A 100 1.62 -10.68 -9.50
CA GLU A 100 0.38 -11.37 -9.82
C GLU A 100 -0.77 -10.80 -9.00
N GLY A 101 -0.56 -10.57 -7.70
CA GLY A 101 -1.49 -9.87 -6.82
C GLY A 101 -1.87 -8.49 -7.34
N ALA A 102 -0.91 -7.70 -7.82
CA ALA A 102 -1.17 -6.40 -8.41
C ALA A 102 -2.05 -6.47 -9.67
N VAL A 103 -1.83 -7.45 -10.54
CA VAL A 103 -2.65 -7.65 -11.74
C VAL A 103 -4.09 -8.03 -11.38
N ARG A 104 -4.26 -8.90 -10.38
CA ARG A 104 -5.55 -9.33 -9.86
C ARG A 104 -6.30 -8.15 -9.23
N GLU A 105 -5.70 -7.44 -8.27
CA GLU A 105 -6.30 -6.30 -7.55
C GLU A 105 -6.68 -5.16 -8.51
N MET A 106 -5.81 -4.84 -9.47
CA MET A 106 -6.13 -3.84 -10.49
C MET A 106 -7.41 -4.16 -11.24
N PHE A 107 -7.60 -5.45 -11.60
CA PHE A 107 -8.80 -5.87 -12.29
C PHE A 107 -10.03 -5.89 -11.35
N GLU A 108 -9.88 -6.36 -10.12
CA GLU A 108 -10.97 -6.44 -9.14
C GLU A 108 -11.50 -5.06 -8.79
N GLU A 109 -10.63 -4.11 -8.45
CA GLU A 109 -11.04 -2.77 -8.03
C GLU A 109 -11.48 -1.88 -9.19
N THR A 110 -10.88 -2.04 -10.38
CA THR A 110 -11.05 -1.06 -11.47
C THR A 110 -11.63 -1.62 -12.78
N GLY A 111 -11.56 -2.94 -12.99
CA GLY A 111 -11.86 -3.57 -14.27
C GLY A 111 -10.77 -3.40 -15.33
N LEU A 112 -9.69 -2.68 -15.03
CA LEU A 112 -8.59 -2.43 -15.95
C LEU A 112 -7.60 -3.58 -15.98
N LYS A 113 -6.91 -3.73 -17.10
CA LYS A 113 -5.76 -4.63 -17.25
C LYS A 113 -4.48 -3.87 -16.90
N LEU A 114 -3.66 -4.48 -16.05
CA LEU A 114 -2.32 -3.98 -15.74
C LEU A 114 -1.27 -4.75 -16.55
N GLU A 115 -0.37 -4.03 -17.18
CA GLU A 115 0.87 -4.55 -17.76
C GLU A 115 2.04 -4.04 -16.89
N PRO A 116 2.56 -4.87 -15.96
CA PRO A 116 3.67 -4.48 -15.10
C PRO A 116 4.94 -4.19 -15.91
N ILE A 117 5.70 -3.19 -15.49
CA ILE A 117 7.05 -2.93 -16.01
C ILE A 117 8.08 -3.43 -15.03
N LYS A 118 9.21 -3.92 -15.57
CA LYS A 118 10.32 -4.34 -14.73
C LYS A 118 11.11 -3.11 -14.27
N VAL A 119 11.32 -3.02 -12.97
CA VAL A 119 12.08 -1.94 -12.32
C VAL A 119 13.20 -2.52 -11.46
N ALA A 120 14.07 -1.67 -10.91
CA ALA A 120 15.06 -2.11 -9.93
C ALA A 120 14.37 -2.50 -8.61
N GLU A 121 14.89 -3.54 -7.94
CA GLU A 121 14.35 -4.05 -6.67
C GLU A 121 14.11 -2.96 -5.62
N ALA A 122 14.95 -1.94 -5.59
CA ALA A 122 14.82 -0.82 -4.67
C ALA A 122 13.50 -0.05 -4.82
N PHE A 123 12.81 -0.13 -5.94
CA PHE A 123 11.53 0.55 -6.14
C PHE A 123 10.33 -0.33 -5.81
N GLU A 124 10.47 -1.65 -5.88
CA GLU A 124 9.33 -2.58 -5.73
C GLU A 124 9.36 -3.39 -4.43
N LYS A 125 10.53 -3.52 -3.76
CA LYS A 125 10.62 -4.25 -2.49
C LYS A 125 9.66 -3.70 -1.43
N PRO A 126 9.20 -4.53 -0.47
CA PRO A 126 8.26 -4.06 0.54
C PRO A 126 8.86 -3.01 1.47
N TYR A 127 8.17 -1.89 1.57
CA TYR A 127 8.42 -0.82 2.52
C TYR A 127 7.34 -0.76 3.58
N PHE A 128 7.71 -0.43 4.82
CA PHE A 128 6.76 -0.29 5.92
C PHE A 128 5.84 0.91 5.71
N THR A 129 4.54 0.71 5.91
CA THR A 129 3.52 1.74 5.69
C THR A 129 3.43 2.72 6.86
N THR A 130 3.30 2.23 8.07
CA THR A 130 3.12 3.04 9.30
C THR A 130 3.87 2.40 10.47
N ILE A 131 5.19 2.31 10.37
CA ILE A 131 6.08 1.57 11.30
C ILE A 131 5.97 1.99 12.78
N GLY A 132 5.45 3.17 13.07
CA GLY A 132 5.19 3.61 14.43
C GLY A 132 3.99 2.95 15.10
N MET A 133 3.14 2.22 14.36
CA MET A 133 1.91 1.59 14.87
C MET A 133 1.75 0.13 14.44
N THR A 134 2.26 -0.23 13.28
CA THR A 134 2.06 -1.54 12.66
C THR A 134 3.34 -2.01 12.00
N ASP A 135 3.50 -3.33 11.88
CA ASP A 135 4.56 -3.96 11.10
C ASP A 135 4.17 -4.18 9.63
N GLU A 136 3.01 -3.64 9.20
CA GLU A 136 2.54 -3.75 7.82
C GLU A 136 3.54 -3.15 6.83
N SER A 137 3.77 -3.87 5.74
CA SER A 137 4.57 -3.40 4.62
C SER A 137 3.88 -3.72 3.29
N CYS A 138 4.11 -2.86 2.30
CA CYS A 138 3.58 -3.04 0.95
C CYS A 138 4.72 -2.99 -0.07
N ALA A 139 4.65 -3.89 -1.06
CA ALA A 139 5.39 -3.78 -2.29
C ALA A 139 4.72 -2.76 -3.22
N THR A 140 5.45 -2.23 -4.21
CA THR A 140 4.86 -1.36 -5.22
C THR A 140 5.08 -1.95 -6.60
N VAL A 141 4.01 -2.03 -7.39
CA VAL A 141 4.07 -2.45 -8.79
C VAL A 141 3.77 -1.26 -9.69
N TYR A 142 4.64 -1.04 -10.66
CA TYR A 142 4.54 0.01 -11.66
C TYR A 142 4.10 -0.59 -12.99
N GLY A 143 3.25 0.11 -13.75
CA GLY A 143 2.81 -0.45 -15.02
C GLY A 143 1.92 0.46 -15.84
N TYR A 144 1.46 -0.10 -16.96
CA TYR A 144 0.52 0.52 -17.86
C TYR A 144 -0.85 -0.10 -17.68
N ALA A 145 -1.86 0.76 -17.48
CA ALA A 145 -3.25 0.34 -17.38
C ALA A 145 -3.97 0.55 -18.71
N SER A 146 -4.82 -0.40 -19.07
CA SER A 146 -5.61 -0.37 -20.30
C SER A 146 -6.99 -1.01 -20.14
N GLY A 147 -7.89 -0.79 -21.09
CA GLY A 147 -9.25 -1.32 -21.06
C GLY A 147 -10.28 -0.29 -20.62
N GLU A 148 -11.45 -0.76 -20.23
CA GLU A 148 -12.56 0.09 -19.79
C GLU A 148 -12.80 -0.13 -18.29
N VAL A 149 -13.04 0.98 -17.58
CA VAL A 149 -13.40 0.93 -16.15
C VAL A 149 -14.67 0.14 -15.95
N SER A 150 -14.65 -0.81 -15.04
CA SER A 150 -15.79 -1.68 -14.71
C SER A 150 -15.82 -2.00 -13.22
N LYS A 151 -17.02 -2.12 -12.67
CA LYS A 151 -17.25 -2.52 -11.27
C LYS A 151 -17.66 -3.98 -11.12
N VAL A 152 -17.60 -4.77 -12.20
CA VAL A 152 -18.12 -6.15 -12.22
C VAL A 152 -17.39 -7.11 -11.26
N ALA A 153 -16.12 -6.82 -10.99
CA ALA A 153 -15.29 -7.65 -10.12
C ALA A 153 -15.09 -7.08 -8.70
N GLN A 154 -15.64 -5.89 -8.40
CA GLN A 154 -15.53 -5.29 -7.06
C GLN A 154 -16.24 -6.15 -6.01
N GLU A 155 -15.65 -6.26 -4.83
CA GLU A 155 -16.28 -6.93 -3.69
C GLU A 155 -17.46 -6.12 -3.14
N ASP A 156 -18.52 -6.82 -2.69
CA ASP A 156 -19.71 -6.17 -2.09
C ASP A 156 -19.39 -5.33 -0.84
N SER A 157 -18.27 -5.59 -0.18
CA SER A 157 -17.80 -4.90 1.01
C SER A 157 -17.04 -3.60 0.72
N GLU A 158 -16.71 -3.34 -0.54
CA GLU A 158 -15.90 -2.21 -0.98
C GLU A 158 -16.75 -1.13 -1.65
N GLU A 159 -16.57 0.09 -1.21
CA GLU A 159 -17.19 1.26 -1.83
C GLU A 159 -16.11 2.06 -2.55
N ILE A 160 -15.83 1.66 -3.81
CA ILE A 160 -14.76 2.18 -4.65
C ILE A 160 -15.32 2.92 -5.87
N GLU A 161 -14.76 4.09 -6.14
CA GLU A 161 -14.93 4.87 -7.36
C GLU A 161 -13.57 5.00 -8.07
N VAL A 162 -13.49 4.54 -9.33
CA VAL A 162 -12.27 4.61 -10.13
C VAL A 162 -12.13 6.02 -10.72
N VAL A 163 -10.95 6.61 -10.59
CA VAL A 163 -10.65 7.95 -11.08
C VAL A 163 -9.44 7.90 -12.01
N ILE A 164 -9.66 8.24 -13.29
CA ILE A 164 -8.59 8.40 -14.28
C ILE A 164 -8.20 9.88 -14.31
N ALA A 165 -7.15 10.21 -13.58
CA ALA A 165 -6.75 11.58 -13.30
C ALA A 165 -5.63 12.07 -14.23
N ASP A 166 -5.83 13.17 -14.90
CA ASP A 166 -4.78 13.94 -15.56
C ASP A 166 -4.05 14.85 -14.55
N ARG A 167 -3.05 15.60 -15.00
CA ARG A 167 -2.25 16.46 -14.11
C ARG A 167 -3.07 17.58 -13.44
N ASP A 168 -4.12 18.08 -14.09
CA ASP A 168 -4.97 19.13 -13.52
C ASP A 168 -5.88 18.55 -12.43
N GLU A 169 -6.46 17.37 -12.67
CA GLU A 169 -7.24 16.67 -11.66
C GLU A 169 -6.35 16.23 -10.47
N VAL A 170 -5.13 15.76 -10.71
CA VAL A 170 -4.18 15.45 -9.63
C VAL A 170 -3.87 16.69 -8.78
N ARG A 171 -3.70 17.88 -9.39
CA ARG A 171 -3.51 19.13 -8.62
C ARG A 171 -4.72 19.47 -7.76
N ARG A 172 -5.94 19.30 -8.30
CA ARG A 172 -7.18 19.50 -7.54
C ARG A 172 -7.27 18.54 -6.36
N ILE A 173 -7.04 17.24 -6.61
CA ILE A 173 -7.09 16.19 -5.58
C ILE A 173 -6.13 16.51 -4.43
N LEU A 174 -4.86 16.79 -4.73
CA LEU A 174 -3.85 17.09 -3.72
C LEU A 174 -4.18 18.36 -2.91
N LYS A 175 -4.90 19.31 -3.49
CA LYS A 175 -5.26 20.57 -2.83
C LYS A 175 -6.53 20.49 -2.00
N GLU A 176 -7.51 19.72 -2.44
CA GLU A 176 -8.89 19.83 -1.96
C GLU A 176 -9.39 18.57 -1.25
N GLU A 177 -8.73 17.42 -1.45
CA GLU A 177 -9.23 16.13 -1.01
C GLU A 177 -8.32 15.47 0.05
N ARG A 178 -8.83 14.44 0.69
CA ARG A 178 -8.01 13.55 1.52
C ARG A 178 -7.27 12.57 0.62
N VAL A 179 -5.97 12.42 0.85
CA VAL A 179 -5.10 11.55 0.06
C VAL A 179 -4.23 10.73 1.00
N ALA A 180 -4.09 9.44 0.73
CA ALA A 180 -3.16 8.58 1.46
C ALA A 180 -1.71 9.01 1.20
N ILE A 181 -0.84 8.91 2.21
CA ILE A 181 0.51 9.49 2.16
C ILE A 181 1.34 8.95 1.00
N MET A 182 1.31 7.63 0.74
CA MET A 182 2.03 7.02 -0.38
C MET A 182 1.51 7.56 -1.71
N CYS A 183 0.19 7.65 -1.86
CA CYS A 183 -0.44 8.21 -3.04
C CYS A 183 -0.02 9.67 -3.24
N ALA A 184 -0.06 10.50 -2.19
CA ALA A 184 0.33 11.91 -2.29
C ALA A 184 1.77 12.10 -2.80
N TYR A 185 2.75 11.36 -2.26
CA TYR A 185 4.15 11.47 -2.70
C TYR A 185 4.34 11.02 -4.15
N MET A 186 3.71 9.94 -4.57
CA MET A 186 3.84 9.46 -5.94
C MET A 186 3.12 10.38 -6.94
N LEU A 187 2.00 11.00 -6.54
CA LEU A 187 1.33 12.03 -7.34
C LEU A 187 2.20 13.29 -7.51
N MET A 188 3.03 13.63 -6.53
CA MET A 188 4.01 14.73 -6.67
C MET A 188 5.06 14.42 -7.74
N HIS A 189 5.53 13.17 -7.84
CA HIS A 189 6.38 12.72 -8.96
C HIS A 189 5.65 12.82 -10.29
N PHE A 190 4.43 12.30 -10.39
CA PHE A 190 3.61 12.41 -11.59
C PHE A 190 3.42 13.86 -12.07
N LEU A 191 3.32 14.83 -11.16
CA LEU A 191 3.20 16.24 -11.51
C LEU A 191 4.52 16.88 -11.96
N LYS A 192 5.65 16.43 -11.42
CA LYS A 192 6.96 17.03 -11.65
C LYS A 192 7.66 16.48 -12.89
N ASP A 193 7.61 15.16 -13.07
CA ASP A 193 8.36 14.46 -14.10
C ASP A 193 7.74 14.68 -15.48
N GLU A 194 8.56 14.77 -16.53
CA GLU A 194 8.07 14.88 -17.90
C GLU A 194 7.37 13.58 -18.33
N GLU A 195 8.05 12.45 -18.04
CA GLU A 195 7.47 11.12 -18.22
C GLU A 195 7.14 10.49 -16.86
N PRO A 196 6.01 9.77 -16.73
CA PRO A 196 5.50 9.29 -15.44
C PRO A 196 6.42 8.35 -14.67
N PHE A 197 7.41 7.75 -15.32
CA PHE A 197 8.35 6.79 -14.74
C PHE A 197 9.81 7.26 -14.75
N ASP A 198 10.07 8.56 -14.95
CA ASP A 198 11.44 9.07 -15.01
C ASP A 198 12.20 8.86 -13.70
N PHE A 199 11.54 8.98 -12.55
CA PHE A 199 12.13 8.72 -11.24
C PHE A 199 12.64 7.29 -11.05
N LEU A 200 12.12 6.31 -11.81
CA LEU A 200 12.57 4.91 -11.76
C LEU A 200 13.93 4.68 -12.46
N LYS A 201 14.44 5.67 -13.16
CA LYS A 201 15.71 5.59 -13.90
C LYS A 201 16.91 6.03 -13.07
N GLU A 202 16.68 6.58 -11.87
CA GLU A 202 17.72 7.26 -11.08
C GLU A 202 18.49 6.34 -10.10
N ILE A 203 18.19 5.02 -10.02
CA ILE A 203 18.86 4.06 -9.10
C ILE A 203 19.53 2.92 -9.87
#